data_0b645d2fff8dc31dd9f58a10a8a76fb7
#
_entry.id   0b645d2fff8dc31dd9f58a10a8a76fb7
#
_cell.length_a   1.000
_cell.length_b   1.000
_cell.length_c   1.000
_cell.angle_alpha   90.00
_cell.angle_beta   90.00
_cell.angle_gamma   90.00
#
_symmetry.space_group_name_H-M   'P 1'
#
loop_
_entity.id
_entity.type
_entity.pdbx_description
1 polymer ?
#
loop_
_entity_poly.entity_id
_entity_poly.type
_entity_poly.pdbx_seq_one_letter_code
_entity_poly.pdbx_strand_id
1 'polypeptide(L)'
;MALAKSASHDMVASEQQLADLIRQIEATDRLALDTEADSLHSYREKLCLLQISVPVEVIPSEVEESRSADLKIITRGSSTSLRLAVSKQHDLIVDPLSNLDLKPLRYVLQSREIVLHAADYDLRMLRRGLNFTASRIFDTVVAARLLGIREFSLGALVKRFFGIELHKHSQKANWALRPLPPRMLKYALDDVHYLLLLAAKLEKELERVQRRDWLRQSCERAIESAAGGRERTEDELWRIAGTGALDPHTGAVLRALWQWREAEAELADRPPFHILHNRELLEAAGNFTSGRVPDYKHFSARRRQTFREAARIALQSPQSEWPVMRRRSGSRPTAEMRRRADELRERRDKSAGQLGLERSFIASRGALEAIAADPARATALLVPWQRELIGIDSVQ
;
A
#
# COMPACT_ATOMS: atom_id res chain seq x y z
N MET A 1 -27.74 8.48 -21.05
CA MET A 1 -28.44 7.24 -20.64
C MET A 1 -27.67 5.96 -20.97
N ALA A 2 -26.83 5.90 -22.00
CA ALA A 2 -26.04 4.69 -22.34
C ALA A 2 -24.91 4.37 -21.33
N LEU A 3 -24.22 5.36 -20.79
CA LEU A 3 -23.14 5.19 -19.80
C LEU A 3 -23.61 4.67 -18.44
N ALA A 4 -24.88 4.94 -18.05
CA ALA A 4 -25.43 4.44 -16.78
C ALA A 4 -25.87 2.97 -16.85
N LYS A 5 -26.13 2.43 -18.05
CA LYS A 5 -26.49 1.01 -18.23
C LYS A 5 -25.27 0.10 -18.29
N SER A 6 -24.10 0.55 -18.73
CA SER A 6 -22.85 -0.22 -18.73
C SER A 6 -22.35 -0.44 -17.29
N ALA A 7 -22.32 0.59 -16.46
CA ALA A 7 -21.79 0.51 -15.10
C ALA A 7 -22.55 -0.44 -14.13
N SER A 8 -23.78 -0.85 -14.45
CA SER A 8 -24.53 -1.82 -13.65
C SER A 8 -24.19 -3.28 -13.96
N HIS A 9 -23.49 -3.56 -15.07
CA HIS A 9 -23.08 -4.91 -15.46
C HIS A 9 -21.72 -5.30 -14.86
N ASP A 10 -20.92 -4.32 -14.44
CA ASP A 10 -19.56 -4.53 -13.96
C ASP A 10 -19.50 -4.71 -12.41
N MET A 11 -20.64 -4.59 -11.72
CA MET A 11 -20.73 -4.76 -10.26
C MET A 11 -21.33 -6.09 -9.88
N VAL A 12 -20.62 -6.85 -9.06
CA VAL A 12 -21.07 -8.11 -8.47
C VAL A 12 -22.01 -7.78 -7.31
N ALA A 13 -23.31 -7.93 -7.52
CA ALA A 13 -24.38 -7.54 -6.59
C ALA A 13 -25.26 -8.72 -6.13
N SER A 14 -24.99 -9.95 -6.64
CA SER A 14 -25.75 -11.14 -6.30
C SER A 14 -24.86 -12.36 -6.13
N GLU A 15 -25.33 -13.37 -5.39
CA GLU A 15 -24.64 -14.65 -5.21
C GLU A 15 -24.36 -15.34 -6.56
N GLN A 16 -25.27 -15.22 -7.52
CA GLN A 16 -25.09 -15.79 -8.86
C GLN A 16 -23.92 -15.11 -9.59
N GLN A 17 -23.83 -13.78 -9.57
CA GLN A 17 -22.71 -13.04 -10.16
C GLN A 17 -21.39 -13.34 -9.47
N LEU A 18 -21.42 -13.51 -8.14
CA LEU A 18 -20.25 -13.92 -7.37
C LEU A 18 -19.79 -15.34 -7.78
N ALA A 19 -20.71 -16.27 -7.93
CA ALA A 19 -20.40 -17.62 -8.41
C ALA A 19 -19.83 -17.62 -9.84
N ASP A 20 -20.36 -16.74 -10.72
CA ASP A 20 -19.84 -16.57 -12.09
C ASP A 20 -18.41 -16.00 -12.08
N LEU A 21 -18.13 -15.01 -11.25
CA LEU A 21 -16.78 -14.47 -11.06
C LEU A 21 -15.82 -15.55 -10.53
N ILE A 22 -16.24 -16.33 -9.54
CA ILE A 22 -15.42 -17.43 -8.98
C ILE A 22 -15.05 -18.43 -10.08
N ARG A 23 -16.00 -18.84 -10.91
CA ARG A 23 -15.71 -19.75 -12.05
C ARG A 23 -14.71 -19.14 -13.04
N GLN A 24 -14.82 -17.86 -13.34
CA GLN A 24 -13.85 -17.16 -14.19
C GLN A 24 -12.44 -17.17 -13.57
N ILE A 25 -12.34 -16.92 -12.25
CA ILE A 25 -11.06 -16.96 -11.54
C ILE A 25 -10.50 -18.39 -11.50
N GLU A 26 -11.34 -19.40 -11.35
CA GLU A 26 -10.92 -20.81 -11.38
C GLU A 26 -10.32 -21.23 -12.73
N ALA A 27 -10.75 -20.61 -13.81
CA ALA A 27 -10.26 -20.89 -15.17
C ALA A 27 -8.93 -20.19 -15.50
N THR A 28 -8.34 -19.38 -14.60
CA THR A 28 -7.08 -18.66 -14.86
C THR A 28 -6.06 -18.87 -13.75
N ASP A 29 -4.78 -18.80 -14.06
CA ASP A 29 -3.69 -18.85 -13.09
C ASP A 29 -3.33 -17.48 -12.53
N ARG A 30 -3.74 -16.39 -13.21
CA ARG A 30 -3.37 -15.01 -12.89
C ARG A 30 -4.56 -14.07 -13.08
N LEU A 31 -4.73 -13.16 -12.17
CA LEU A 31 -5.70 -12.07 -12.25
C LEU A 31 -5.08 -10.76 -11.75
N ALA A 32 -5.71 -9.63 -12.07
CA ALA A 32 -5.33 -8.35 -11.44
C ALA A 32 -6.34 -7.97 -10.36
N LEU A 33 -5.85 -7.29 -9.33
CA LEU A 33 -6.66 -6.82 -8.21
C LEU A 33 -6.19 -5.45 -7.75
N ASP A 34 -7.13 -4.62 -7.31
CA ASP A 34 -6.91 -3.36 -6.62
C ASP A 34 -7.94 -3.21 -5.50
N THR A 35 -7.68 -2.32 -4.53
CA THR A 35 -8.58 -2.11 -3.40
C THR A 35 -8.82 -0.64 -3.11
N GLU A 36 -10.04 -0.32 -2.69
CA GLU A 36 -10.35 1.01 -2.19
C GLU A 36 -10.89 0.97 -0.76
N ALA A 37 -10.50 1.96 0.03
CA ALA A 37 -10.86 2.09 1.44
C ALA A 37 -11.29 3.51 1.79
N ASP A 38 -11.96 3.66 2.94
CA ASP A 38 -12.43 4.94 3.45
C ASP A 38 -11.50 5.61 4.48
N SER A 39 -10.19 5.34 4.39
CA SER A 39 -9.17 5.77 5.36
C SER A 39 -9.12 7.28 5.65
N LEU A 40 -9.60 8.12 4.73
CA LEU A 40 -9.70 9.58 4.90
C LEU A 40 -11.05 10.03 5.47
N HIS A 41 -11.99 9.13 5.70
CA HIS A 41 -13.39 9.45 5.99
C HIS A 41 -13.92 8.81 7.26
N SER A 42 -13.37 7.68 7.72
CA SER A 42 -13.80 6.94 8.91
C SER A 42 -12.69 6.85 9.95
N TYR A 43 -13.07 6.65 11.22
CA TYR A 43 -12.10 6.40 12.30
C TYR A 43 -11.36 5.08 12.10
N ARG A 44 -12.09 4.02 11.78
CA ARG A 44 -11.52 2.71 11.42
C ARG A 44 -11.71 2.49 9.93
N GLU A 45 -10.61 2.51 9.19
CA GLU A 45 -10.65 2.25 7.76
C GLU A 45 -11.24 0.87 7.44
N LYS A 46 -12.08 0.81 6.44
CA LYS A 46 -12.73 -0.41 5.94
C LYS A 46 -12.36 -0.64 4.49
N LEU A 47 -12.23 -1.90 4.11
CA LEU A 47 -12.19 -2.30 2.71
C LEU A 47 -13.57 -2.01 2.10
N CYS A 48 -13.63 -1.08 1.17
CA CYS A 48 -14.86 -0.62 0.56
C CYS A 48 -15.13 -1.20 -0.82
N LEU A 49 -14.10 -1.48 -1.60
CA LEU A 49 -14.21 -2.12 -2.90
C LEU A 49 -13.04 -3.06 -3.16
N LEU A 50 -13.33 -4.12 -3.93
CA LEU A 50 -12.34 -4.88 -4.67
C LEU A 50 -12.60 -4.72 -6.16
N GLN A 51 -11.59 -4.33 -6.89
CA GLN A 51 -11.58 -4.36 -8.34
C GLN A 51 -10.83 -5.61 -8.79
N ILE A 52 -11.41 -6.37 -9.69
CA ILE A 52 -10.83 -7.62 -10.20
C ILE A 52 -10.88 -7.59 -11.72
N SER A 53 -9.75 -7.83 -12.37
CA SER A 53 -9.67 -8.06 -13.80
C SER A 53 -9.23 -9.49 -14.07
N VAL A 54 -10.07 -10.23 -14.79
CA VAL A 54 -9.84 -11.64 -15.14
C VAL A 54 -9.64 -11.75 -16.64
N PRO A 55 -8.59 -12.46 -17.13
CA PRO A 55 -8.45 -12.72 -18.57
C PRO A 55 -9.61 -13.62 -19.03
N VAL A 56 -10.24 -13.26 -20.14
CA VAL A 56 -11.25 -14.09 -20.79
C VAL A 56 -10.57 -14.87 -21.90
N GLU A 57 -10.57 -16.19 -21.83
CA GLU A 57 -10.13 -17.02 -22.96
C GLU A 57 -11.04 -16.76 -24.17
N VAL A 58 -10.46 -16.29 -25.26
CA VAL A 58 -11.16 -16.28 -26.54
C VAL A 58 -11.13 -17.72 -27.05
N ILE A 59 -12.21 -18.47 -26.84
CA ILE A 59 -12.45 -19.71 -27.58
C ILE A 59 -12.51 -19.29 -29.05
N PRO A 60 -11.71 -19.88 -29.97
CA PRO A 60 -11.75 -19.53 -31.38
C PRO A 60 -12.96 -20.21 -32.02
N SER A 61 -14.16 -19.72 -31.76
CA SER A 61 -15.34 -20.06 -32.51
C SER A 61 -16.18 -18.79 -32.65
N GLU A 62 -16.33 -18.41 -33.92
CA GLU A 62 -17.15 -17.31 -34.44
C GLU A 62 -16.40 -15.97 -34.58
N VAL A 63 -15.88 -15.81 -35.78
CA VAL A 63 -15.57 -14.51 -36.37
C VAL A 63 -16.91 -13.80 -36.60
N GLU A 64 -17.40 -13.08 -35.60
CA GLU A 64 -18.32 -12.01 -35.82
C GLU A 64 -17.50 -10.71 -35.93
N GLU A 65 -17.48 -10.17 -37.15
CA GLU A 65 -17.07 -8.80 -37.43
C GLU A 65 -17.97 -7.82 -36.66
N SER A 66 -17.67 -7.59 -35.41
CA SER A 66 -18.27 -6.49 -34.68
C SER A 66 -17.35 -5.26 -34.83
N ARG A 67 -17.81 -4.34 -35.67
CA ARG A 67 -17.29 -2.99 -35.81
C ARG A 67 -17.28 -2.30 -34.43
N SER A 68 -16.14 -2.25 -33.80
CA SER A 68 -15.81 -1.29 -32.76
C SER A 68 -14.43 -0.70 -33.12
N ALA A 69 -14.48 0.44 -33.78
CA ALA A 69 -13.32 1.29 -33.98
C ALA A 69 -12.88 1.78 -32.59
N ASP A 70 -11.63 1.47 -32.24
CA ASP A 70 -10.72 2.33 -31.51
C ASP A 70 -9.59 1.51 -30.88
N LEU A 71 -8.66 1.07 -31.72
CA LEU A 71 -7.26 0.92 -31.34
C LEU A 71 -6.40 0.63 -32.60
N LYS A 72 -6.18 1.68 -33.38
CA LYS A 72 -5.11 1.66 -34.39
C LYS A 72 -3.77 1.76 -33.70
N ILE A 73 -3.13 0.63 -33.39
CA ILE A 73 -1.71 0.58 -33.09
C ILE A 73 -0.98 0.59 -34.44
N ILE A 74 -0.38 1.74 -34.77
CA ILE A 74 0.55 1.87 -35.90
C ILE A 74 1.89 1.24 -35.46
N THR A 75 2.13 0.01 -35.87
CA THR A 75 3.48 -0.59 -35.86
C THR A 75 4.03 -0.59 -37.28
N ARG A 76 4.94 0.34 -37.58
CA ARG A 76 5.87 0.18 -38.72
C ARG A 76 7.06 -0.64 -38.26
N GLY A 77 7.28 -1.78 -38.88
CA GLY A 77 8.57 -2.47 -38.92
C GLY A 77 8.58 -3.92 -38.51
N SER A 78 8.56 -4.81 -39.52
CA SER A 78 9.21 -6.14 -39.63
C SER A 78 8.78 -7.26 -38.67
N SER A 79 7.98 -8.15 -39.27
CA SER A 79 7.93 -9.63 -39.19
C SER A 79 8.32 -10.29 -37.85
N THR A 80 7.38 -10.77 -37.21
CA THR A 80 7.02 -12.12 -36.82
C THR A 80 5.88 -12.00 -35.80
N SER A 81 4.79 -12.52 -36.19
CA SER A 81 3.51 -12.55 -35.53
C SER A 81 3.63 -13.04 -34.07
N LEU A 82 3.83 -12.13 -33.13
CA LEU A 82 3.24 -12.26 -31.81
C LEU A 82 2.02 -11.34 -31.83
N ARG A 83 0.94 -11.81 -32.46
CA ARG A 83 -0.40 -11.41 -32.06
C ARG A 83 -0.48 -11.84 -30.59
N LEU A 84 -0.10 -10.95 -29.66
CA LEU A 84 -0.73 -10.95 -28.36
C LEU A 84 -2.21 -10.83 -28.71
N ALA A 85 -2.94 -11.94 -28.67
CA ALA A 85 -4.37 -11.87 -28.54
C ALA A 85 -4.55 -10.91 -27.38
N VAL A 86 -5.11 -9.73 -27.62
CA VAL A 86 -5.66 -8.90 -26.56
C VAL A 86 -6.76 -9.79 -26.03
N SER A 87 -6.41 -10.60 -25.03
CA SER A 87 -7.37 -11.42 -24.33
C SER A 87 -8.38 -10.42 -23.81
N LYS A 88 -9.63 -10.53 -24.27
CA LYS A 88 -10.71 -9.77 -23.67
C LYS A 88 -10.59 -10.03 -22.18
N GLN A 89 -10.48 -9.00 -21.39
CA GLN A 89 -10.49 -9.11 -19.94
C GLN A 89 -11.83 -8.61 -19.43
N HIS A 90 -12.27 -9.19 -18.33
CA HIS A 90 -13.50 -8.82 -17.67
C HIS A 90 -13.14 -8.11 -16.38
N ASP A 91 -13.43 -6.82 -16.33
CA ASP A 91 -13.16 -5.98 -15.17
C ASP A 91 -14.43 -5.90 -14.33
N LEU A 92 -14.34 -6.27 -13.06
CA LEU A 92 -15.47 -6.39 -12.16
C LEU A 92 -15.18 -5.66 -10.83
N ILE A 93 -16.23 -5.14 -10.23
CA ILE A 93 -16.20 -4.56 -8.89
C ILE A 93 -16.98 -5.46 -7.94
N VAL A 94 -16.35 -5.87 -6.86
CA VAL A 94 -16.99 -6.56 -5.74
C VAL A 94 -17.13 -5.59 -4.59
N ASP A 95 -18.30 -5.56 -3.94
CA ASP A 95 -18.60 -4.70 -2.81
C ASP A 95 -18.50 -5.46 -1.49
N PRO A 96 -17.39 -5.30 -0.71
CA PRO A 96 -17.25 -5.95 0.60
C PRO A 96 -18.22 -5.41 1.67
N LEU A 97 -18.86 -4.26 1.42
CA LEU A 97 -19.87 -3.68 2.32
C LEU A 97 -21.28 -4.22 2.03
N SER A 98 -21.44 -5.04 0.99
CA SER A 98 -22.69 -5.73 0.70
C SER A 98 -22.94 -6.92 1.64
N ASN A 99 -24.09 -7.54 1.52
CA ASN A 99 -24.45 -8.74 2.30
C ASN A 99 -23.95 -10.06 1.67
N LEU A 100 -23.08 -9.99 0.66
CA LEU A 100 -22.54 -11.20 0.00
C LEU A 100 -21.52 -11.91 0.91
N ASP A 101 -21.58 -13.24 0.96
CA ASP A 101 -20.51 -14.02 1.60
C ASP A 101 -19.28 -14.12 0.67
N LEU A 102 -18.25 -13.36 0.98
CA LEU A 102 -17.01 -13.32 0.20
C LEU A 102 -16.00 -14.42 0.57
N LYS A 103 -16.33 -15.36 1.48
CA LYS A 103 -15.44 -16.47 1.84
C LYS A 103 -15.07 -17.34 0.63
N PRO A 104 -16.00 -17.73 -0.27
CA PRO A 104 -15.64 -18.51 -1.46
C PRO A 104 -14.65 -17.76 -2.36
N LEU A 105 -14.87 -16.45 -2.57
CA LEU A 105 -13.93 -15.61 -3.34
C LEU A 105 -12.53 -15.62 -2.72
N ARG A 106 -12.43 -15.48 -1.40
CA ARG A 106 -11.16 -15.54 -0.69
C ARG A 106 -10.40 -16.84 -0.97
N TYR A 107 -11.08 -17.98 -0.97
CA TYR A 107 -10.45 -19.29 -1.20
C TYR A 107 -9.90 -19.42 -2.62
N VAL A 108 -10.66 -18.99 -3.63
CA VAL A 108 -10.19 -19.11 -5.01
C VAL A 108 -9.02 -18.16 -5.28
N LEU A 109 -9.00 -16.97 -4.70
CA LEU A 109 -7.90 -16.01 -4.81
C LEU A 109 -6.58 -16.56 -4.25
N GLN A 110 -6.61 -17.37 -3.17
CA GLN A 110 -5.39 -17.90 -2.54
C GLN A 110 -4.55 -18.77 -3.47
N SER A 111 -5.14 -19.45 -4.43
CA SER A 111 -4.44 -20.34 -5.37
C SER A 111 -3.93 -19.63 -6.63
N ARG A 112 -4.19 -18.35 -6.79
CA ARG A 112 -3.86 -17.57 -8.00
C ARG A 112 -2.70 -16.62 -7.78
N GLU A 113 -2.02 -16.25 -8.85
CA GLU A 113 -1.10 -15.13 -8.83
C GLU A 113 -1.87 -13.82 -9.01
N ILE A 114 -1.69 -12.89 -8.08
CA ILE A 114 -2.40 -11.61 -8.09
C ILE A 114 -1.46 -10.50 -8.55
N VAL A 115 -1.82 -9.84 -9.65
CA VAL A 115 -1.13 -8.66 -10.16
C VAL A 115 -1.68 -7.43 -9.42
N LEU A 116 -0.76 -6.68 -8.78
CA LEU A 116 -1.05 -5.49 -7.99
C LEU A 116 -0.15 -4.32 -8.42
N HIS A 117 -0.53 -3.12 -8.01
CA HIS A 117 0.29 -1.91 -8.20
C HIS A 117 0.64 -1.28 -6.86
N ALA A 118 1.88 -1.41 -6.37
CA ALA A 118 2.32 -1.03 -5.03
C ALA A 118 1.59 -1.83 -3.93
N ALA A 119 1.68 -3.14 -3.98
CA ALA A 119 0.89 -4.15 -3.28
C ALA A 119 0.77 -4.01 -1.75
N ASP A 120 1.66 -3.27 -1.09
CA ASP A 120 1.77 -3.21 0.38
C ASP A 120 0.45 -2.78 1.07
N TYR A 121 -0.24 -1.78 0.51
CA TYR A 121 -1.51 -1.30 1.07
C TYR A 121 -2.64 -2.30 0.84
N ASP A 122 -2.77 -2.81 -0.39
CA ASP A 122 -3.82 -3.77 -0.76
C ASP A 122 -3.73 -5.06 0.05
N LEU A 123 -2.52 -5.61 0.19
CA LEU A 123 -2.29 -6.81 1.00
C LEU A 123 -2.74 -6.62 2.45
N ARG A 124 -2.48 -5.46 3.05
CA ARG A 124 -2.97 -5.16 4.40
C ARG A 124 -4.49 -4.99 4.46
N MET A 125 -5.08 -4.33 3.47
CA MET A 125 -6.53 -4.15 3.39
C MET A 125 -7.26 -5.47 3.21
N LEU A 126 -6.76 -6.34 2.31
CA LEU A 126 -7.30 -7.69 2.10
C LEU A 126 -7.19 -8.55 3.36
N ARG A 127 -6.06 -8.45 4.08
CA ARG A 127 -5.88 -9.17 5.34
C ARG A 127 -6.90 -8.73 6.41
N ARG A 128 -7.08 -7.41 6.58
CA ARG A 128 -8.02 -6.87 7.57
C ARG A 128 -9.49 -7.09 7.18
N GLY A 129 -9.82 -6.81 5.91
CA GLY A 129 -11.21 -6.83 5.44
C GLY A 129 -11.74 -8.23 5.13
N LEU A 130 -10.88 -9.14 4.62
CA LEU A 130 -11.28 -10.48 4.17
C LEU A 130 -10.54 -11.61 4.89
N ASN A 131 -9.66 -11.31 5.83
CA ASN A 131 -8.72 -12.29 6.40
C ASN A 131 -7.97 -13.09 5.31
N PHE A 132 -7.54 -12.38 4.26
CA PHE A 132 -6.89 -12.94 3.08
C PHE A 132 -5.37 -12.69 3.14
N THR A 133 -4.61 -13.71 2.76
CA THR A 133 -3.16 -13.62 2.51
C THR A 133 -2.87 -14.22 1.16
N ALA A 134 -2.27 -13.45 0.27
CA ALA A 134 -1.89 -13.94 -1.06
C ALA A 134 -0.77 -14.97 -0.96
N SER A 135 -0.79 -16.00 -1.82
CA SER A 135 0.31 -16.96 -1.95
C SER A 135 1.37 -16.49 -2.94
N ARG A 136 0.96 -15.83 -4.00
CA ARG A 136 1.84 -15.28 -5.06
C ARG A 136 1.31 -13.95 -5.53
N ILE A 137 2.21 -12.99 -5.73
CA ILE A 137 1.87 -11.69 -6.32
C ILE A 137 2.87 -11.31 -7.40
N PHE A 138 2.44 -10.46 -8.31
CA PHE A 138 3.26 -9.68 -9.22
C PHE A 138 3.03 -8.19 -8.94
N ASP A 139 4.01 -7.51 -8.34
CA ASP A 139 3.90 -6.06 -8.08
C ASP A 139 4.52 -5.27 -9.23
N THR A 140 3.69 -4.53 -9.96
CA THR A 140 4.12 -3.74 -11.13
C THR A 140 5.05 -2.58 -10.78
N VAL A 141 4.97 -2.03 -9.56
CA VAL A 141 5.92 -1.01 -9.07
C VAL A 141 7.29 -1.61 -8.80
N VAL A 142 7.33 -2.75 -8.13
CA VAL A 142 8.59 -3.49 -7.88
C VAL A 142 9.23 -3.87 -9.21
N ALA A 143 8.44 -4.41 -10.16
CA ALA A 143 8.91 -4.77 -11.51
C ALA A 143 9.48 -3.56 -12.27
N ALA A 144 8.78 -2.43 -12.26
CA ALA A 144 9.25 -1.20 -12.91
C ALA A 144 10.56 -0.69 -12.28
N ARG A 145 10.66 -0.70 -10.96
CA ARG A 145 11.89 -0.29 -10.24
C ARG A 145 13.07 -1.20 -10.51
N LEU A 146 12.84 -2.51 -10.65
CA LEU A 146 13.86 -3.47 -11.06
C LEU A 146 14.35 -3.25 -12.50
N LEU A 147 13.56 -2.62 -13.35
CA LEU A 147 13.94 -2.19 -14.70
C LEU A 147 14.59 -0.79 -14.72
N GLY A 148 14.77 -0.15 -13.56
CA GLY A 148 15.34 1.20 -13.47
C GLY A 148 14.38 2.31 -13.89
N ILE A 149 13.08 2.02 -14.02
CA ILE A 149 12.05 3.01 -14.33
C ILE A 149 11.81 3.88 -13.11
N ARG A 150 11.95 5.19 -13.25
CA ARG A 150 11.83 6.14 -12.12
C ARG A 150 10.41 6.66 -11.94
N GLU A 151 9.66 6.81 -13.02
CA GLU A 151 8.24 7.21 -12.98
C GLU A 151 7.37 5.97 -13.03
N PHE A 152 7.07 5.41 -11.89
CA PHE A 152 6.39 4.13 -11.73
C PHE A 152 4.96 4.24 -11.17
N SER A 153 4.32 5.43 -11.18
CA SER A 153 2.88 5.50 -10.93
C SER A 153 2.12 4.78 -12.04
N LEU A 154 0.95 4.21 -11.74
CA LEU A 154 0.14 3.48 -12.72
C LEU A 154 -0.08 4.30 -13.99
N GLY A 155 -0.53 5.56 -13.86
CA GLY A 155 -0.72 6.45 -15.00
C GLY A 155 0.56 6.69 -15.82
N ALA A 156 1.74 6.81 -15.17
CA ALA A 156 3.01 6.97 -15.87
C ALA A 156 3.41 5.70 -16.64
N LEU A 157 3.22 4.53 -16.05
CA LEU A 157 3.50 3.26 -16.71
C LEU A 157 2.54 2.98 -17.86
N VAL A 158 1.24 3.21 -17.67
CA VAL A 158 0.23 3.06 -18.73
C VAL A 158 0.50 4.02 -19.88
N LYS A 159 0.83 5.28 -19.60
CA LYS A 159 1.25 6.24 -20.62
C LYS A 159 2.52 5.78 -21.36
N ARG A 160 3.53 5.30 -20.64
CA ARG A 160 4.81 4.83 -21.21
C ARG A 160 4.64 3.63 -22.12
N PHE A 161 3.87 2.61 -21.71
CA PHE A 161 3.77 1.35 -22.42
C PHE A 161 2.63 1.29 -23.44
N PHE A 162 1.58 2.08 -23.25
CA PHE A 162 0.36 2.04 -24.09
C PHE A 162 -0.01 3.38 -24.71
N GLY A 163 0.61 4.50 -24.30
CA GLY A 163 0.28 5.84 -24.81
C GLY A 163 -1.05 6.41 -24.29
N ILE A 164 -1.62 5.82 -23.26
CA ILE A 164 -2.93 6.15 -22.70
C ILE A 164 -2.76 7.01 -21.45
N GLU A 165 -3.56 8.07 -21.32
CA GLU A 165 -3.59 8.92 -20.12
C GLU A 165 -4.73 8.51 -19.19
N LEU A 166 -4.40 8.11 -17.94
CA LEU A 166 -5.37 7.82 -16.90
C LEU A 166 -5.74 9.08 -16.11
N HIS A 167 -7.01 9.21 -15.77
CA HIS A 167 -7.53 10.36 -15.00
C HIS A 167 -7.51 10.09 -13.49
N LYS A 168 -6.88 10.98 -12.70
CA LYS A 168 -6.69 10.84 -11.24
C LYS A 168 -7.74 11.60 -10.41
N HIS A 169 -9.03 11.36 -10.63
CA HIS A 169 -10.05 12.21 -9.99
C HIS A 169 -10.68 11.67 -8.69
N SER A 170 -10.47 10.43 -8.32
CA SER A 170 -11.21 9.80 -7.22
C SER A 170 -10.37 9.20 -6.08
N GLN A 171 -9.06 9.31 -6.10
CA GLN A 171 -8.15 8.73 -5.08
C GLN A 171 -8.48 9.10 -3.62
N LYS A 172 -9.08 10.27 -3.38
CA LYS A 172 -9.45 10.76 -2.05
C LYS A 172 -10.95 10.73 -1.80
N ALA A 173 -11.71 10.03 -2.63
CA ALA A 173 -13.15 9.96 -2.50
C ALA A 173 -13.57 9.15 -1.27
N ASN A 174 -14.78 9.36 -0.81
CA ASN A 174 -15.37 8.50 0.21
C ASN A 174 -15.91 7.23 -0.44
N TRP A 175 -15.13 6.17 -0.41
CA TRP A 175 -15.46 4.90 -1.02
C TRP A 175 -16.54 4.10 -0.27
N ALA A 176 -16.90 4.51 0.94
CA ALA A 176 -18.02 3.93 1.68
C ALA A 176 -19.40 4.42 1.22
N LEU A 177 -19.45 5.45 0.35
CA LEU A 177 -20.74 5.96 -0.18
C LEU A 177 -21.47 4.89 -1.01
N ARG A 178 -22.80 4.81 -0.82
CA ARG A 178 -23.68 3.98 -1.65
C ARG A 178 -24.94 4.76 -2.04
N PRO A 179 -25.41 4.69 -3.29
CA PRO A 179 -24.74 4.06 -4.43
C PRO A 179 -23.47 4.82 -4.85
N LEU A 180 -22.52 4.11 -5.46
CA LEU A 180 -21.29 4.72 -5.97
C LEU A 180 -21.59 5.61 -7.19
N PRO A 181 -21.06 6.83 -7.24
CA PRO A 181 -21.17 7.68 -8.42
C PRO A 181 -20.49 7.04 -9.64
N PRO A 182 -21.05 7.19 -10.87
CA PRO A 182 -20.49 6.58 -12.08
C PRO A 182 -19.01 6.93 -12.34
N ARG A 183 -18.58 8.15 -11.98
CA ARG A 183 -17.18 8.57 -12.10
C ARG A 183 -16.23 7.76 -11.19
N MET A 184 -16.70 7.34 -10.02
CA MET A 184 -15.92 6.53 -9.09
C MET A 184 -15.82 5.09 -9.58
N LEU A 185 -16.92 4.54 -10.12
CA LEU A 185 -16.92 3.22 -10.73
C LEU A 185 -15.95 3.15 -11.91
N LYS A 186 -16.00 4.16 -12.80
CA LYS A 186 -15.06 4.23 -13.91
C LYS A 186 -13.60 4.31 -13.43
N TYR A 187 -13.31 5.13 -12.45
CA TYR A 187 -11.97 5.26 -11.87
C TYR A 187 -11.49 3.90 -11.32
N ALA A 188 -12.31 3.23 -10.51
CA ALA A 188 -11.98 1.93 -9.93
C ALA A 188 -11.71 0.84 -11.00
N LEU A 189 -12.45 0.83 -12.10
CA LEU A 189 -12.20 -0.09 -13.21
C LEU A 189 -10.93 0.28 -13.98
N ASP A 190 -10.66 1.57 -14.21
CA ASP A 190 -9.45 2.03 -14.89
C ASP A 190 -8.16 1.63 -14.11
N ASP A 191 -8.19 1.55 -12.77
CA ASP A 191 -7.03 1.20 -11.94
C ASP A 191 -6.65 -0.28 -12.07
N VAL A 192 -7.56 -1.17 -12.41
CA VAL A 192 -7.28 -2.60 -12.60
C VAL A 192 -7.15 -3.00 -14.06
N HIS A 193 -7.79 -2.28 -14.98
CA HIS A 193 -7.91 -2.61 -16.40
C HIS A 193 -6.57 -2.88 -17.09
N TYR A 194 -5.55 -2.08 -16.81
CA TYR A 194 -4.26 -2.20 -17.51
C TYR A 194 -3.25 -3.09 -16.81
N LEU A 195 -3.54 -3.61 -15.61
CA LEU A 195 -2.54 -4.28 -14.78
C LEU A 195 -2.02 -5.58 -15.40
N LEU A 196 -2.91 -6.41 -15.95
CA LEU A 196 -2.51 -7.68 -16.59
C LEU A 196 -1.61 -7.44 -17.82
N LEU A 197 -2.00 -6.48 -18.67
CA LEU A 197 -1.22 -6.11 -19.85
C LEU A 197 0.14 -5.49 -19.47
N LEU A 198 0.13 -4.66 -18.43
CA LEU A 198 1.35 -4.04 -17.90
C LEU A 198 2.29 -5.10 -17.29
N ALA A 199 1.75 -6.03 -16.51
CA ALA A 199 2.52 -7.14 -15.95
C ALA A 199 3.21 -7.96 -17.04
N ALA A 200 2.49 -8.32 -18.10
CA ALA A 200 3.05 -9.07 -19.23
C ALA A 200 4.20 -8.32 -19.93
N LYS A 201 4.08 -6.98 -20.08
CA LYS A 201 5.16 -6.16 -20.65
C LYS A 201 6.37 -6.08 -19.73
N LEU A 202 6.16 -5.81 -18.44
CA LEU A 202 7.24 -5.72 -17.47
C LEU A 202 7.93 -7.06 -17.26
N GLU A 203 7.19 -8.16 -17.23
CA GLU A 203 7.72 -9.51 -17.10
C GLU A 203 8.67 -9.86 -18.24
N LYS A 204 8.29 -9.57 -19.50
CA LYS A 204 9.16 -9.77 -20.67
C LYS A 204 10.45 -8.96 -20.59
N GLU A 205 10.38 -7.70 -20.13
CA GLU A 205 11.57 -6.89 -19.95
C GLU A 205 12.47 -7.40 -18.80
N LEU A 206 11.87 -7.88 -17.69
CA LEU A 206 12.61 -8.50 -16.59
C LEU A 206 13.32 -9.79 -17.00
N GLU A 207 12.70 -10.60 -17.87
CA GLU A 207 13.33 -11.79 -18.46
C GLU A 207 14.58 -11.39 -19.26
N ARG A 208 14.46 -10.38 -20.12
CA ARG A 208 15.57 -9.89 -20.95
C ARG A 208 16.78 -9.44 -20.12
N VAL A 209 16.56 -8.85 -18.94
CA VAL A 209 17.62 -8.41 -18.03
C VAL A 209 17.91 -9.41 -16.90
N GLN A 210 17.31 -10.60 -16.92
CA GLN A 210 17.49 -11.70 -15.95
C GLN A 210 17.18 -11.31 -14.50
N ARG A 211 16.11 -10.50 -14.27
CA ARG A 211 15.71 -10.02 -12.94
C ARG A 211 14.36 -10.56 -12.44
N ARG A 212 13.81 -11.62 -13.09
CA ARG A 212 12.55 -12.23 -12.64
C ARG A 212 12.65 -12.79 -11.22
N ASP A 213 13.76 -13.43 -10.88
CA ASP A 213 13.95 -13.98 -9.54
C ASP A 213 14.04 -12.88 -8.47
N TRP A 214 14.62 -11.73 -8.80
CA TRP A 214 14.64 -10.56 -7.91
C TRP A 214 13.23 -10.03 -7.63
N LEU A 215 12.37 -10.03 -8.66
CA LEU A 215 10.96 -9.68 -8.48
C LEU A 215 10.27 -10.68 -7.53
N ARG A 216 10.42 -11.99 -7.77
CA ARG A 216 9.85 -13.05 -6.93
C ARG A 216 10.24 -12.85 -5.47
N GLN A 217 11.54 -12.73 -5.17
CA GLN A 217 12.04 -12.52 -3.81
C GLN A 217 11.47 -11.26 -3.16
N SER A 218 11.33 -10.18 -3.92
CA SER A 218 10.77 -8.92 -3.42
C SER A 218 9.27 -9.03 -3.14
N CYS A 219 8.52 -9.73 -3.98
CA CYS A 219 7.10 -9.99 -3.80
C CYS A 219 6.82 -10.93 -2.62
N GLU A 220 7.62 -11.98 -2.44
CA GLU A 220 7.55 -12.87 -1.27
C GLU A 220 7.75 -12.08 0.04
N ARG A 221 8.75 -11.19 0.06
CA ARG A 221 8.98 -10.30 1.21
C ARG A 221 7.81 -9.34 1.46
N ALA A 222 7.16 -8.84 0.42
CA ALA A 222 5.97 -7.98 0.57
C ALA A 222 4.81 -8.75 1.20
N ILE A 223 4.55 -9.99 0.76
CA ILE A 223 3.55 -10.88 1.36
C ILE A 223 3.86 -11.15 2.84
N GLU A 224 5.10 -11.55 3.16
CA GLU A 224 5.55 -11.80 4.53
C GLU A 224 5.36 -10.57 5.42
N SER A 225 5.74 -9.39 4.92
CA SER A 225 5.62 -8.13 5.65
C SER A 225 4.17 -7.76 5.95
N ALA A 226 3.27 -7.95 4.97
CA ALA A 226 1.84 -7.73 5.15
C ALA A 226 1.21 -8.77 6.09
N ALA A 227 1.69 -10.02 6.05
CA ALA A 227 1.24 -11.09 6.94
C ALA A 227 1.76 -10.93 8.38
N GLY A 228 3.02 -10.51 8.54
CA GLY A 228 3.72 -10.44 9.81
C GLY A 228 3.54 -9.13 10.59
N GLY A 229 2.64 -8.24 10.17
CA GLY A 229 2.39 -6.96 10.82
C GLY A 229 2.05 -7.14 12.29
N ARG A 230 3.06 -6.97 13.19
CA ARG A 230 2.81 -6.94 14.62
C ARG A 230 1.86 -5.78 14.94
N GLU A 231 0.74 -6.09 15.55
CA GLU A 231 -0.10 -5.05 16.11
C GLU A 231 0.69 -4.26 17.17
N ARG A 232 0.70 -2.95 17.02
CA ARG A 232 1.33 -2.07 18.00
C ARG A 232 0.50 -2.12 19.27
N THR A 233 1.17 -2.27 20.41
CA THR A 233 0.52 -2.20 21.70
C THR A 233 -0.04 -0.78 21.94
N GLU A 234 -1.02 -0.66 22.81
CA GLU A 234 -1.59 0.63 23.19
C GLU A 234 -0.49 1.62 23.66
N ASP A 235 0.51 1.13 24.41
CA ASP A 235 1.66 1.95 24.82
C ASP A 235 2.55 2.40 23.65
N GLU A 236 2.49 1.71 22.51
CA GLU A 236 3.25 2.10 21.31
C GLU A 236 2.46 3.04 20.38
N LEU A 237 1.13 3.02 20.41
CA LEU A 237 0.29 3.78 19.50
C LEU A 237 0.39 5.30 19.70
N TRP A 238 0.41 5.77 20.97
CA TRP A 238 0.52 7.19 21.28
C TRP A 238 1.92 7.78 21.00
N ARG A 239 2.93 6.92 20.78
CA ARG A 239 4.31 7.34 20.47
C ARG A 239 4.43 7.79 19.02
N ILE A 240 3.87 8.96 18.75
CA ILE A 240 3.93 9.61 17.43
C ILE A 240 5.33 10.15 17.13
N ALA A 241 5.60 10.54 15.88
CA ALA A 241 6.88 11.16 15.51
C ALA A 241 7.14 12.42 16.36
N GLY A 242 8.34 12.52 16.94
CA GLY A 242 8.72 13.63 17.85
C GLY A 242 8.62 13.29 19.35
N THR A 243 7.88 12.27 19.73
CA THR A 243 7.72 11.86 21.15
C THR A 243 9.05 11.59 21.85
N GLY A 244 10.05 11.05 21.15
CA GLY A 244 11.35 10.69 21.74
C GLY A 244 12.20 11.88 22.23
N ALA A 245 11.82 13.11 21.90
CA ALA A 245 12.49 14.33 22.36
C ALA A 245 11.86 14.92 23.64
N LEU A 246 10.71 14.39 24.07
CA LEU A 246 9.98 14.90 25.23
C LEU A 246 10.56 14.37 26.54
N ASP A 247 10.42 15.14 27.62
CA ASP A 247 10.58 14.65 28.98
C ASP A 247 9.39 13.77 29.41
N PRO A 248 9.53 12.94 30.48
CA PRO A 248 8.47 12.01 30.89
C PRO A 248 7.15 12.69 31.27
N HIS A 249 7.18 13.87 31.88
CA HIS A 249 5.97 14.60 32.26
C HIS A 249 5.20 15.10 31.02
N THR A 250 5.89 15.73 30.07
CA THR A 250 5.31 16.13 28.79
C THR A 250 4.83 14.89 28.00
N GLY A 251 5.53 13.76 28.10
CA GLY A 251 5.12 12.49 27.54
C GLY A 251 3.80 11.96 28.13
N ALA A 252 3.56 12.14 29.44
CA ALA A 252 2.30 11.77 30.09
C ALA A 252 1.14 12.63 29.56
N VAL A 253 1.34 13.92 29.43
CA VAL A 253 0.34 14.84 28.85
C VAL A 253 0.07 14.48 27.40
N LEU A 254 1.08 14.22 26.58
CA LEU A 254 0.91 13.81 25.19
C LEU A 254 0.08 12.50 25.09
N ARG A 255 0.39 11.50 25.92
CA ARG A 255 -0.36 10.23 25.96
C ARG A 255 -1.84 10.46 26.25
N ALA A 256 -2.16 11.27 27.26
CA ALA A 256 -3.53 11.59 27.61
C ALA A 256 -4.28 12.35 26.50
N LEU A 257 -3.62 13.32 25.86
CA LEU A 257 -4.18 14.06 24.74
C LEU A 257 -4.38 13.18 23.51
N TRP A 258 -3.48 12.23 23.27
CA TRP A 258 -3.61 11.26 22.20
C TRP A 258 -4.82 10.35 22.45
N GLN A 259 -4.98 9.78 23.65
CA GLN A 259 -6.14 8.96 24.03
C GLN A 259 -7.45 9.76 23.91
N TRP A 260 -7.46 11.01 24.39
CA TRP A 260 -8.59 11.91 24.20
C TRP A 260 -8.94 12.09 22.70
N ARG A 261 -7.94 12.32 21.84
CA ARG A 261 -8.15 12.49 20.40
C ARG A 261 -8.74 11.23 19.76
N GLU A 262 -8.22 10.06 20.10
CA GLU A 262 -8.74 8.80 19.58
C GLU A 262 -10.21 8.60 19.99
N ALA A 263 -10.56 8.88 21.24
CA ALA A 263 -11.96 8.80 21.71
C ALA A 263 -12.89 9.80 20.99
N GLU A 264 -12.44 11.05 20.77
CA GLU A 264 -13.21 12.03 20.01
C GLU A 264 -13.34 11.66 18.52
N ALA A 265 -12.32 11.04 17.96
CA ALA A 265 -12.31 10.56 16.57
C ALA A 265 -13.27 9.36 16.40
N GLU A 266 -13.24 8.41 17.32
CA GLU A 266 -14.15 7.25 17.34
C GLU A 266 -15.60 7.69 17.51
N LEU A 267 -15.88 8.58 18.47
CA LEU A 267 -17.24 9.11 18.71
C LEU A 267 -17.81 9.83 17.48
N ALA A 268 -16.94 10.50 16.70
CA ALA A 268 -17.34 11.23 15.50
C ALA A 268 -17.30 10.38 14.22
N ASP A 269 -16.84 9.14 14.30
CA ASP A 269 -16.47 8.29 13.17
C ASP A 269 -15.65 9.07 12.11
N ARG A 270 -14.57 9.71 12.58
CA ARG A 270 -13.67 10.50 11.71
C ARG A 270 -12.22 10.14 11.98
N PRO A 271 -11.35 10.22 10.97
CA PRO A 271 -9.91 10.03 11.17
C PRO A 271 -9.37 10.97 12.26
N PRO A 272 -8.44 10.52 13.12
CA PRO A 272 -7.91 11.33 14.23
C PRO A 272 -7.31 12.67 13.80
N PHE A 273 -6.75 12.77 12.59
CA PHE A 273 -6.18 14.03 12.09
C PHE A 273 -7.26 15.11 11.77
N HIS A 274 -8.54 14.73 11.63
CA HIS A 274 -9.65 15.68 11.55
C HIS A 274 -9.99 16.31 12.90
N ILE A 275 -9.59 15.65 14.00
CA ILE A 275 -9.76 16.20 15.36
C ILE A 275 -8.58 17.12 15.69
N LEU A 276 -7.34 16.60 15.56
CA LEU A 276 -6.11 17.34 15.81
C LEU A 276 -4.91 16.62 15.16
N HIS A 277 -4.05 17.34 14.44
CA HIS A 277 -2.87 16.75 13.84
C HIS A 277 -1.82 16.33 14.88
N ASN A 278 -0.97 15.36 14.54
CA ASN A 278 0.10 14.90 15.43
C ASN A 278 1.03 16.03 15.89
N ARG A 279 1.36 16.99 15.00
CA ARG A 279 2.18 18.15 15.34
C ARG A 279 1.50 19.02 16.40
N GLU A 280 0.22 19.28 16.24
CA GLU A 280 -0.57 20.08 17.17
C GLU A 280 -0.70 19.41 18.55
N LEU A 281 -0.81 18.05 18.58
CA LEU A 281 -0.78 17.31 19.86
C LEU A 281 0.54 17.50 20.61
N LEU A 282 1.69 17.42 19.90
CA LEU A 282 3.01 17.65 20.50
C LEU A 282 3.14 19.07 21.03
N GLU A 283 2.74 20.06 20.23
CA GLU A 283 2.74 21.48 20.61
C GLU A 283 1.82 21.73 21.82
N ALA A 284 0.65 21.10 21.85
CA ALA A 284 -0.30 21.21 22.95
C ALA A 284 0.28 20.63 24.25
N ALA A 285 0.89 19.45 24.19
CA ALA A 285 1.51 18.83 25.37
C ALA A 285 2.61 19.74 25.95
N GLY A 286 3.48 20.32 25.13
CA GLY A 286 4.49 21.26 25.56
C GLY A 286 3.92 22.58 26.10
N ASN A 287 2.82 23.07 25.53
CA ASN A 287 2.15 24.26 26.03
C ASN A 287 1.55 24.02 27.43
N PHE A 288 0.82 22.93 27.63
CA PHE A 288 0.22 22.61 28.92
C PHE A 288 1.27 22.44 30.02
N THR A 289 2.37 21.75 29.78
CA THR A 289 3.46 21.61 30.75
C THR A 289 4.18 22.93 31.04
N SER A 290 4.11 23.90 30.12
CA SER A 290 4.64 25.26 30.32
C SER A 290 3.60 26.23 30.95
N GLY A 291 2.45 25.74 31.41
CA GLY A 291 1.38 26.54 32.00
C GLY A 291 0.53 27.32 30.98
N ARG A 292 0.67 27.08 29.69
CA ARG A 292 -0.12 27.73 28.65
C ARG A 292 -1.25 26.79 28.19
N VAL A 293 -2.44 27.36 28.00
CA VAL A 293 -3.61 26.59 27.55
C VAL A 293 -3.85 26.86 26.06
N PRO A 294 -3.55 25.89 25.16
CA PRO A 294 -3.82 26.09 23.75
C PRO A 294 -5.32 26.11 23.48
N ASP A 295 -5.72 26.93 22.52
CA ASP A 295 -7.12 27.01 22.05
C ASP A 295 -7.18 26.81 20.53
N TYR A 296 -8.15 25.97 20.12
CA TYR A 296 -8.37 25.64 18.72
C TYR A 296 -9.76 26.13 18.30
N LYS A 297 -9.82 27.03 17.33
CA LYS A 297 -11.07 27.70 16.88
C LYS A 297 -12.15 26.69 16.45
N HIS A 298 -11.75 25.55 15.88
CA HIS A 298 -12.66 24.53 15.40
C HIS A 298 -13.21 23.60 16.50
N PHE A 299 -12.76 23.75 17.76
CA PHE A 299 -13.29 22.97 18.87
C PHE A 299 -14.64 23.53 19.35
N SER A 300 -15.62 22.66 19.56
CA SER A 300 -16.85 22.99 20.30
C SER A 300 -16.54 23.27 21.79
N ALA A 301 -17.47 23.88 22.51
CA ALA A 301 -17.30 24.12 23.94
C ALA A 301 -17.05 22.81 24.71
N ARG A 302 -17.81 21.74 24.41
CA ARG A 302 -17.59 20.40 24.98
C ARG A 302 -16.18 19.88 24.69
N ARG A 303 -15.73 19.96 23.44
CA ARG A 303 -14.41 19.45 23.02
C ARG A 303 -13.27 20.24 23.68
N ARG A 304 -13.42 21.57 23.84
CA ARG A 304 -12.47 22.38 24.61
C ARG A 304 -12.38 21.96 26.08
N GLN A 305 -13.54 21.70 26.69
CA GLN A 305 -13.60 21.27 28.08
C GLN A 305 -12.92 19.91 28.28
N THR A 306 -13.27 18.90 27.49
CA THR A 306 -12.71 17.54 27.60
C THR A 306 -11.22 17.50 27.27
N PHE A 307 -10.76 18.32 26.31
CA PHE A 307 -9.35 18.48 25.96
C PHE A 307 -8.52 19.03 27.13
N ARG A 308 -9.01 20.10 27.77
CA ARG A 308 -8.37 20.71 28.94
C ARG A 308 -8.37 19.76 30.14
N GLU A 309 -9.45 19.04 30.31
CA GLU A 309 -9.60 18.07 31.41
C GLU A 309 -8.61 16.89 31.25
N ALA A 310 -8.46 16.34 30.04
CA ALA A 310 -7.48 15.31 29.77
C ALA A 310 -6.05 15.77 30.10
N ALA A 311 -5.70 17.00 29.71
CA ALA A 311 -4.40 17.58 30.05
C ALA A 311 -4.25 17.82 31.57
N ARG A 312 -5.29 18.35 32.23
CA ARG A 312 -5.27 18.63 33.68
C ARG A 312 -5.03 17.38 34.50
N ILE A 313 -5.71 16.27 34.16
CA ILE A 313 -5.53 14.97 34.84
C ILE A 313 -4.09 14.49 34.67
N ALA A 314 -3.54 14.56 33.46
CA ALA A 314 -2.19 14.13 33.21
C ALA A 314 -1.12 14.99 33.88
N LEU A 315 -1.33 16.30 33.98
CA LEU A 315 -0.44 17.22 34.70
C LEU A 315 -0.38 16.93 36.21
N GLN A 316 -1.45 16.39 36.78
CA GLN A 316 -1.57 16.04 38.20
C GLN A 316 -1.19 14.59 38.49
N SER A 317 -0.91 13.79 37.48
CA SER A 317 -0.53 12.38 37.68
C SER A 317 0.82 12.26 38.41
N PRO A 318 0.95 11.28 39.33
CA PRO A 318 2.19 11.03 40.03
C PRO A 318 3.29 10.55 39.06
N GLN A 319 4.54 10.82 39.39
CA GLN A 319 5.69 10.45 38.56
C GLN A 319 5.76 8.93 38.24
N SER A 320 5.24 8.09 39.12
CA SER A 320 5.15 6.65 38.91
C SER A 320 4.28 6.22 37.73
N GLU A 321 3.35 7.09 37.29
CA GLU A 321 2.48 6.84 36.13
C GLU A 321 3.01 7.43 34.82
N TRP A 322 4.10 8.18 34.89
CA TRP A 322 4.68 8.78 33.68
C TRP A 322 5.28 7.71 32.78
N PRO A 323 5.14 7.84 31.46
CA PRO A 323 5.69 6.87 30.54
C PRO A 323 7.21 6.89 30.53
N VAL A 324 7.81 5.70 30.45
CA VAL A 324 9.25 5.59 30.22
C VAL A 324 9.53 6.11 28.80
N MET A 325 10.22 7.23 28.71
CA MET A 325 10.60 7.80 27.43
C MET A 325 11.77 6.99 26.86
N ARG A 326 11.49 6.27 25.78
CA ARG A 326 12.55 5.58 25.03
C ARG A 326 13.36 6.65 24.28
N ARG A 327 14.35 7.26 24.92
CA ARG A 327 15.38 7.95 24.15
C ARG A 327 15.92 6.95 23.14
N ARG A 328 16.11 7.36 21.89
CA ARG A 328 16.92 6.57 20.98
C ARG A 328 18.28 6.35 21.67
N SER A 329 18.41 5.22 22.38
CA SER A 329 19.67 4.76 22.94
C SER A 329 20.52 4.17 21.80
N GLY A 330 20.76 4.94 20.79
CA GLY A 330 21.83 4.66 19.86
C GLY A 330 23.08 5.20 20.54
N SER A 331 23.93 4.36 21.10
CA SER A 331 25.33 4.73 21.28
C SER A 331 25.79 5.36 19.99
N ARG A 332 26.53 6.48 20.07
CA ARG A 332 27.09 7.08 18.87
C ARG A 332 27.81 5.97 18.10
N PRO A 333 27.55 5.82 16.78
CA PRO A 333 28.20 4.76 16.01
C PRO A 333 29.71 4.83 16.21
N THR A 334 30.33 3.70 16.51
CA THR A 334 31.78 3.61 16.63
C THR A 334 32.46 3.98 15.30
N ALA A 335 33.74 4.29 15.33
CA ALA A 335 34.48 4.53 14.09
C ALA A 335 34.41 3.32 13.13
N GLU A 336 34.44 2.11 13.69
CA GLU A 336 34.32 0.88 12.92
C GLU A 336 32.93 0.71 12.28
N MET A 337 31.84 0.95 13.03
CA MET A 337 30.47 0.93 12.47
C MET A 337 30.30 1.92 11.32
N ARG A 338 30.87 3.13 11.46
CA ARG A 338 30.82 4.14 10.40
C ARG A 338 31.58 3.67 9.15
N ARG A 339 32.79 3.16 9.32
CA ARG A 339 33.58 2.62 8.22
C ARG A 339 32.83 1.50 7.47
N ARG A 340 32.27 0.53 8.20
CA ARG A 340 31.44 -0.55 7.60
C ARG A 340 30.23 0.00 6.86
N ALA A 341 29.53 0.99 7.43
CA ALA A 341 28.38 1.61 6.75
C ALA A 341 28.79 2.33 5.46
N ASP A 342 29.96 2.98 5.46
CA ASP A 342 30.49 3.67 4.27
C ASP A 342 30.91 2.64 3.19
N GLU A 343 31.58 1.55 3.55
CA GLU A 343 31.94 0.47 2.64
C GLU A 343 30.69 -0.17 2.00
N LEU A 344 29.66 -0.44 2.80
CA LEU A 344 28.39 -0.97 2.29
C LEU A 344 27.69 0.02 1.34
N ARG A 345 27.77 1.32 1.67
CA ARG A 345 27.23 2.39 0.84
C ARG A 345 27.95 2.46 -0.51
N GLU A 346 29.28 2.39 -0.54
CA GLU A 346 30.06 2.41 -1.76
C GLU A 346 29.73 1.22 -2.67
N ARG A 347 29.65 0.01 -2.10
CA ARG A 347 29.26 -1.20 -2.85
C ARG A 347 27.86 -1.06 -3.45
N ARG A 348 26.88 -0.62 -2.64
CA ARG A 348 25.52 -0.36 -3.12
C ARG A 348 25.50 0.67 -4.25
N ASP A 349 26.20 1.79 -4.08
CA ASP A 349 26.17 2.90 -5.04
C ASP A 349 26.85 2.50 -6.37
N LYS A 350 27.90 1.68 -6.30
CA LYS A 350 28.54 1.08 -7.47
C LYS A 350 27.58 0.16 -8.21
N SER A 351 26.96 -0.79 -7.52
CA SER A 351 25.98 -1.73 -8.10
C SER A 351 24.78 -0.97 -8.67
N ALA A 352 24.27 0.03 -7.96
CA ALA A 352 23.17 0.87 -8.43
C ALA A 352 23.50 1.59 -9.73
N GLY A 353 24.72 2.16 -9.85
CA GLY A 353 25.19 2.82 -11.05
C GLY A 353 25.32 1.86 -12.24
N GLN A 354 25.92 0.68 -12.02
CA GLN A 354 26.11 -0.35 -13.05
C GLN A 354 24.79 -0.91 -13.59
N LEU A 355 23.80 -1.09 -12.71
CA LEU A 355 22.51 -1.71 -13.02
C LEU A 355 21.42 -0.71 -13.41
N GLY A 356 21.68 0.60 -13.27
CA GLY A 356 20.69 1.66 -13.50
C GLY A 356 19.57 1.68 -12.45
N LEU A 357 19.81 1.11 -11.26
CA LEU A 357 18.81 1.03 -10.19
C LEU A 357 18.87 2.22 -9.23
N GLU A 358 17.78 2.49 -8.54
CA GLU A 358 17.74 3.46 -7.46
C GLU A 358 18.49 2.90 -6.24
N ARG A 359 19.40 3.70 -5.67
CA ARG A 359 20.23 3.31 -4.52
C ARG A 359 19.42 2.83 -3.33
N SER A 360 18.38 3.59 -2.98
CA SER A 360 17.51 3.28 -1.83
C SER A 360 16.67 2.01 -2.05
N PHE A 361 16.46 1.60 -3.29
CA PHE A 361 15.76 0.38 -3.63
C PHE A 361 16.63 -0.88 -3.40
N ILE A 362 17.94 -0.77 -3.60
CA ILE A 362 18.88 -1.84 -3.22
C ILE A 362 18.98 -1.92 -1.70
N ALA A 363 19.28 -0.80 -1.02
CA ALA A 363 19.29 -0.74 0.44
C ALA A 363 19.14 0.70 0.91
N SER A 364 18.22 0.94 1.84
CA SER A 364 18.07 2.26 2.47
C SER A 364 19.29 2.59 3.35
N ARG A 365 19.52 3.88 3.58
CA ARG A 365 20.57 4.33 4.52
C ARG A 365 20.43 3.67 5.89
N GLY A 366 19.20 3.66 6.43
CA GLY A 366 18.95 3.07 7.74
C GLY A 366 19.20 1.55 7.79
N ALA A 367 18.93 0.82 6.69
CA ALA A 367 19.25 -0.60 6.60
C ALA A 367 20.77 -0.82 6.62
N LEU A 368 21.55 -0.04 5.85
CA LEU A 368 23.01 -0.14 5.84
C LEU A 368 23.62 0.19 7.22
N GLU A 369 23.15 1.23 7.88
CA GLU A 369 23.59 1.60 9.23
C GLU A 369 23.25 0.49 10.25
N ALA A 370 22.06 -0.10 10.15
CA ALA A 370 21.65 -1.19 11.03
C ALA A 370 22.47 -2.47 10.82
N ILE A 371 22.78 -2.81 9.55
CA ILE A 371 23.62 -3.95 9.20
C ILE A 371 25.08 -3.72 9.61
N ALA A 372 25.59 -2.50 9.46
CA ALA A 372 26.94 -2.13 9.93
C ALA A 372 27.09 -2.26 11.44
N ALA A 373 26.03 -1.98 12.20
CA ALA A 373 25.98 -2.17 13.65
C ALA A 373 25.83 -3.65 14.07
N ASP A 374 25.04 -4.40 13.31
CA ASP A 374 24.75 -5.83 13.55
C ASP A 374 24.56 -6.56 12.22
N PRO A 375 25.58 -7.25 11.71
CA PRO A 375 25.52 -7.99 10.43
C PRO A 375 24.41 -9.04 10.38
N ALA A 376 24.03 -9.66 11.52
CA ALA A 376 22.98 -10.68 11.56
C ALA A 376 21.61 -10.13 11.11
N ARG A 377 21.41 -8.81 11.15
CA ARG A 377 20.18 -8.15 10.68
C ARG A 377 20.02 -8.12 9.16
N ALA A 378 21.05 -8.47 8.41
CA ALA A 378 21.02 -8.40 6.94
C ALA A 378 19.87 -9.25 6.35
N THR A 379 19.65 -10.46 6.84
CA THR A 379 18.57 -11.37 6.37
C THR A 379 17.17 -10.84 6.68
N ALA A 380 17.01 -10.16 7.81
CA ALA A 380 15.74 -9.54 8.19
C ALA A 380 15.44 -8.24 7.41
N LEU A 381 16.46 -7.53 6.96
CA LEU A 381 16.31 -6.21 6.33
C LEU A 381 16.35 -6.25 4.81
N LEU A 382 17.05 -7.22 4.22
CA LEU A 382 17.30 -7.30 2.77
C LEU A 382 16.98 -8.70 2.24
N VAL A 383 16.39 -8.75 1.06
CA VAL A 383 16.20 -10.00 0.31
C VAL A 383 17.52 -10.50 -0.33
N PRO A 384 17.63 -11.76 -0.75
CA PRO A 384 18.89 -12.33 -1.22
C PRO A 384 19.59 -11.50 -2.30
N TRP A 385 18.90 -11.09 -3.37
CA TRP A 385 19.50 -10.30 -4.45
C TRP A 385 20.09 -8.96 -3.96
N GLN A 386 19.47 -8.33 -2.96
CA GLN A 386 19.97 -7.08 -2.38
C GLN A 386 21.26 -7.31 -1.59
N ARG A 387 21.31 -8.41 -0.82
CA ARG A 387 22.52 -8.78 -0.06
C ARG A 387 23.70 -9.10 -0.99
N GLU A 388 23.42 -9.84 -2.06
CA GLU A 388 24.42 -10.16 -3.09
C GLU A 388 25.02 -8.89 -3.71
N LEU A 389 24.21 -7.93 -4.10
CA LEU A 389 24.66 -6.67 -4.70
C LEU A 389 25.55 -5.79 -3.80
N ILE A 390 25.42 -5.93 -2.49
CA ILE A 390 26.25 -5.19 -1.51
C ILE A 390 27.35 -6.07 -0.91
N GLY A 391 27.52 -7.30 -1.40
CA GLY A 391 28.55 -8.24 -0.98
C GLY A 391 28.42 -8.69 0.47
N ILE A 392 27.18 -8.91 0.92
CA ILE A 392 26.88 -9.56 2.20
C ILE A 392 26.38 -10.96 1.84
N ASP A 393 27.30 -11.90 1.71
CA ASP A 393 26.94 -13.30 1.58
C ASP A 393 26.31 -13.79 2.87
N SER A 394 25.34 -14.70 2.74
CA SER A 394 24.74 -15.39 3.86
C SER A 394 25.87 -15.99 4.70
N VAL A 395 26.10 -15.42 5.87
CA VAL A 395 26.93 -16.10 6.86
C VAL A 395 26.26 -17.45 7.09
N GLN A 396 26.92 -18.51 6.62
CA GLN A 396 26.55 -19.89 6.90
C GLN A 396 26.58 -20.16 8.40
#